data_a963328ea7b44403454c60db0f2d7dbb
#
_entry.id   a963328ea7b44403454c60db0f2d7dbb
#
_cell.length_a   1.000
_cell.length_b   1.000
_cell.length_c   1.000
_cell.angle_alpha   90.00
_cell.angle_beta   90.00
_cell.angle_gamma   90.00
#
_symmetry.space_group_name_H-M   'P 1'
#
loop_
_entity.id
_entity.type
_entity.pdbx_description
1 polymer ?
#
loop_
_entity_poly.entity_id
_entity_poly.type
_entity_poly.pdbx_seq_one_letter_code
_entity_poly.pdbx_strand_id
1 'polypeptide(L)'
;MLLQKLHSAYSDFSDYCQGKPFELAISYDEICSRLLKFNEINAELIKEEFDYLFDDLKFAIQYYKIEKPEFQKFGMYYEMIYQIELKKRPLEIRYYRKQLKRIDKEFSEIEPYFIYYRSNSSEKDDQYFRKSSSQNHITALVKANEMLVEYLAQKSGGKTADEIIASSPKVKFKLKQNEVMEIAKGMEGIGVAEGAIKDIAEYLGRCFGVDIKNVYGKSYVVSNRLKPARFLERMVDFLKKSV
;
A
#
# COMPACT_ATOMS: atom_id res chain seq x y z
N MET A 1 14.60 -27.50 4.47
CA MET A 1 13.67 -28.29 3.65
C MET A 1 12.45 -27.49 3.23
N LEU A 2 11.58 -26.98 4.14
CA LEU A 2 10.36 -26.23 3.77
C LEU A 2 10.64 -24.93 2.98
N LEU A 3 11.64 -24.12 3.37
CA LEU A 3 12.04 -22.90 2.61
C LEU A 3 12.52 -23.24 1.19
N GLN A 4 13.23 -24.35 1.00
CA GLN A 4 13.66 -24.78 -0.33
C GLN A 4 12.45 -25.12 -1.21
N LYS A 5 11.43 -25.80 -0.63
CA LYS A 5 10.19 -26.08 -1.32
C LYS A 5 9.43 -24.80 -1.70
N LEU A 6 9.38 -23.82 -0.78
CA LEU A 6 8.79 -22.51 -1.07
C LEU A 6 9.52 -21.78 -2.19
N HIS A 7 10.85 -21.76 -2.16
CA HIS A 7 11.66 -21.13 -3.21
C HIS A 7 11.49 -21.83 -4.56
N SER A 8 11.41 -23.20 -4.56
CA SER A 8 11.08 -23.95 -5.77
C SER A 8 9.70 -23.56 -6.29
N ALA A 9 8.68 -23.55 -5.44
CA ALA A 9 7.31 -23.16 -5.82
C ALA A 9 7.26 -21.74 -6.41
N TYR A 10 8.00 -20.80 -5.84
CA TYR A 10 8.10 -19.43 -6.38
C TYR A 10 8.79 -19.43 -7.76
N SER A 11 9.92 -20.17 -7.91
CA SER A 11 10.63 -20.27 -9.18
C SER A 11 9.76 -20.89 -10.26
N ASP A 12 9.10 -22.02 -9.96
CA ASP A 12 8.22 -22.74 -10.89
C ASP A 12 7.05 -21.84 -11.37
N PHE A 13 6.48 -21.05 -10.46
CA PHE A 13 5.43 -20.09 -10.81
C PHE A 13 5.99 -18.92 -11.62
N SER A 14 7.14 -18.39 -11.25
CA SER A 14 7.81 -17.30 -11.98
C SER A 14 8.18 -17.73 -13.40
N ASP A 15 8.71 -18.94 -13.56
CA ASP A 15 9.09 -19.50 -14.86
C ASP A 15 7.84 -19.70 -15.74
N TYR A 16 6.75 -20.20 -15.16
CA TYR A 16 5.47 -20.29 -15.86
C TYR A 16 4.99 -18.91 -16.34
N CYS A 17 5.19 -17.87 -15.55
CA CYS A 17 4.87 -16.48 -15.89
C CYS A 17 5.96 -15.79 -16.72
N GLN A 18 6.94 -16.53 -17.27
CA GLN A 18 8.05 -15.99 -18.06
C GLN A 18 8.83 -14.89 -17.34
N GLY A 19 9.08 -15.06 -16.04
CA GLY A 19 9.76 -14.10 -15.18
C GLY A 19 8.92 -12.86 -14.80
N LYS A 20 7.63 -12.83 -15.16
CA LYS A 20 6.71 -11.72 -14.86
C LYS A 20 5.51 -12.19 -14.05
N PRO A 21 5.68 -12.63 -12.79
CA PRO A 21 4.58 -13.12 -11.98
C PRO A 21 3.56 -12.03 -11.58
N PHE A 22 3.91 -10.75 -11.79
CA PHE A 22 3.01 -9.61 -11.70
C PHE A 22 3.00 -8.86 -13.03
N GLU A 23 1.83 -8.72 -13.63
CA GLU A 23 1.64 -8.01 -14.89
C GLU A 23 0.29 -7.28 -14.87
N LEU A 24 0.30 -6.01 -15.28
CA LEU A 24 -0.88 -5.16 -15.28
C LEU A 24 -1.72 -5.32 -16.56
N ALA A 25 -1.06 -5.54 -17.71
CA ALA A 25 -1.70 -5.72 -19.01
C ALA A 25 -1.94 -7.20 -19.31
N ILE A 26 -2.82 -7.83 -18.54
CA ILE A 26 -3.09 -9.27 -18.61
C ILE A 26 -4.49 -9.55 -19.14
N SER A 27 -4.65 -10.59 -19.98
CA SER A 27 -5.95 -11.05 -20.48
C SER A 27 -6.69 -11.89 -19.45
N TYR A 28 -8.02 -12.03 -19.63
CA TYR A 28 -8.83 -12.88 -18.75
C TYR A 28 -8.39 -14.35 -18.78
N ASP A 29 -8.12 -14.88 -19.97
CA ASP A 29 -7.69 -16.27 -20.13
C ASP A 29 -6.34 -16.54 -19.45
N GLU A 30 -5.45 -15.54 -19.49
CA GLU A 30 -4.17 -15.62 -18.81
C GLU A 30 -4.32 -15.51 -17.30
N ILE A 31 -5.24 -14.68 -16.79
CA ILE A 31 -5.59 -14.64 -15.37
C ILE A 31 -6.03 -16.02 -14.89
N CYS A 32 -6.94 -16.67 -15.63
CA CYS A 32 -7.42 -18.00 -15.32
C CYS A 32 -6.27 -19.03 -15.31
N SER A 33 -5.42 -19.00 -16.34
CA SER A 33 -4.30 -19.93 -16.47
C SER A 33 -3.29 -19.78 -15.35
N ARG A 34 -2.93 -18.54 -15.00
CA ARG A 34 -1.99 -18.26 -13.89
C ARG A 34 -2.58 -18.65 -12.54
N LEU A 35 -3.87 -18.40 -12.29
CA LEU A 35 -4.55 -18.80 -11.07
C LEU A 35 -4.58 -20.33 -10.91
N LEU A 36 -4.92 -21.05 -11.98
CA LEU A 36 -4.91 -22.51 -11.97
C LEU A 36 -3.51 -23.07 -11.68
N LYS A 37 -2.49 -22.53 -12.35
CA LYS A 37 -1.10 -22.97 -12.15
C LYS A 37 -0.61 -22.64 -10.73
N PHE A 38 -0.94 -21.46 -10.22
CA PHE A 38 -0.63 -21.10 -8.84
C PHE A 38 -1.26 -22.10 -7.84
N ASN A 39 -2.54 -22.43 -8.03
CA ASN A 39 -3.26 -23.35 -7.14
C ASN A 39 -2.68 -24.76 -7.17
N GLU A 40 -2.24 -25.24 -8.34
CA GLU A 40 -1.55 -26.52 -8.49
C GLU A 40 -0.25 -26.54 -7.66
N ILE A 41 0.62 -25.56 -7.85
CA ILE A 41 1.91 -25.46 -7.13
C ILE A 41 1.68 -25.24 -5.62
N ASN A 42 0.74 -24.38 -5.26
CA ASN A 42 0.44 -24.08 -3.86
C ASN A 42 -0.17 -25.27 -3.12
N ALA A 43 -0.92 -26.14 -3.79
CA ALA A 43 -1.48 -27.34 -3.18
C ALA A 43 -0.39 -28.32 -2.72
N GLU A 44 0.71 -28.43 -3.47
CA GLU A 44 1.88 -29.23 -3.07
C GLU A 44 2.60 -28.60 -1.88
N LEU A 45 2.79 -27.27 -1.91
CA LEU A 45 3.41 -26.54 -0.80
C LEU A 45 2.61 -26.65 0.50
N ILE A 46 1.27 -26.59 0.43
CA ILE A 46 0.39 -26.74 1.60
C ILE A 46 0.54 -28.15 2.22
N LYS A 47 0.67 -29.21 1.42
CA LYS A 47 0.90 -30.57 1.94
C LYS A 47 2.23 -30.65 2.71
N GLU A 48 3.31 -30.13 2.14
CA GLU A 48 4.62 -30.10 2.78
C GLU A 48 4.59 -29.27 4.08
N GLU A 49 3.89 -28.14 4.08
CA GLU A 49 3.73 -27.28 5.24
C GLU A 49 2.90 -27.96 6.35
N PHE A 50 1.86 -28.70 5.95
CA PHE A 50 1.01 -29.41 6.92
C PHE A 50 1.80 -30.40 7.78
N ASP A 51 2.71 -31.13 7.17
CA ASP A 51 3.55 -32.13 7.84
C ASP A 51 4.77 -31.52 8.54
N TYR A 52 5.11 -30.25 8.22
CA TYR A 52 6.31 -29.61 8.74
C TYR A 52 6.12 -29.13 10.18
N LEU A 53 7.03 -29.55 11.07
CA LEU A 53 7.12 -29.05 12.43
C LEU A 53 8.20 -27.98 12.51
N PHE A 54 7.83 -26.80 12.99
CA PHE A 54 8.78 -25.71 13.21
C PHE A 54 9.49 -25.93 14.56
N ASP A 55 10.78 -26.18 14.53
CA ASP A 55 11.61 -26.40 15.71
C ASP A 55 11.81 -25.09 16.52
N ASP A 56 11.77 -23.95 15.86
CA ASP A 56 11.93 -22.63 16.47
C ASP A 56 10.82 -21.66 16.01
N LEU A 57 10.25 -20.95 16.97
CA LEU A 57 9.26 -19.91 16.74
C LEU A 57 9.79 -18.79 15.83
N LYS A 58 11.07 -18.42 15.97
CA LYS A 58 11.70 -17.41 15.11
C LYS A 58 11.69 -17.84 13.65
N PHE A 59 11.93 -19.12 13.38
CA PHE A 59 11.86 -19.65 12.04
C PHE A 59 10.43 -19.64 11.49
N ALA A 60 9.44 -19.98 12.31
CA ALA A 60 8.02 -19.89 11.94
C ALA A 60 7.62 -18.43 11.62
N ILE A 61 8.04 -17.47 12.44
CA ILE A 61 7.80 -16.05 12.20
C ILE A 61 8.43 -15.61 10.89
N GLN A 62 9.71 -15.91 10.65
CA GLN A 62 10.38 -15.60 9.38
C GLN A 62 9.62 -16.18 8.20
N TYR A 63 9.23 -17.44 8.28
CA TYR A 63 8.49 -18.12 7.22
C TYR A 63 7.15 -17.46 6.93
N TYR A 64 6.29 -17.25 7.93
CA TYR A 64 4.94 -16.71 7.74
C TYR A 64 4.88 -15.19 7.54
N LYS A 65 5.82 -14.43 8.12
CA LYS A 65 5.84 -12.96 8.00
C LYS A 65 6.53 -12.49 6.73
N ILE A 66 7.61 -13.16 6.32
CA ILE A 66 8.54 -12.66 5.29
C ILE A 66 8.49 -13.51 4.04
N GLU A 67 8.83 -14.81 4.16
CA GLU A 67 9.10 -15.65 2.99
C GLU A 67 7.83 -16.10 2.26
N LYS A 68 6.92 -16.72 2.97
CA LYS A 68 5.68 -17.26 2.40
C LYS A 68 4.79 -16.18 1.76
N PRO A 69 4.65 -14.95 2.32
CA PRO A 69 3.89 -13.87 1.71
C PRO A 69 4.39 -13.45 0.33
N GLU A 70 5.68 -13.58 0.04
CA GLU A 70 6.22 -13.24 -1.28
C GLU A 70 5.68 -14.15 -2.40
N PHE A 71 5.36 -15.38 -2.08
CA PHE A 71 4.71 -16.31 -3.00
C PHE A 71 3.18 -16.17 -2.94
N GLN A 72 2.58 -16.21 -1.75
CA GLN A 72 1.13 -16.23 -1.59
C GLN A 72 0.42 -14.98 -2.10
N LYS A 73 1.08 -13.81 -2.11
CA LYS A 73 0.49 -12.58 -2.67
C LYS A 73 -0.01 -12.75 -4.10
N PHE A 74 0.66 -13.57 -4.91
CA PHE A 74 0.24 -13.79 -6.30
C PHE A 74 -1.08 -14.58 -6.39
N GLY A 75 -1.24 -15.64 -5.61
CA GLY A 75 -2.49 -16.38 -5.58
C GLY A 75 -3.67 -15.53 -5.14
N MET A 76 -3.50 -14.75 -4.08
CA MET A 76 -4.54 -13.83 -3.60
C MET A 76 -4.84 -12.74 -4.63
N TYR A 77 -3.81 -12.17 -5.26
CA TYR A 77 -3.97 -11.18 -6.32
C TYR A 77 -4.75 -11.76 -7.52
N TYR A 78 -4.34 -12.92 -8.03
CA TYR A 78 -5.02 -13.55 -9.18
C TYR A 78 -6.44 -13.97 -8.85
N GLU A 79 -6.72 -14.44 -7.64
CA GLU A 79 -8.10 -14.71 -7.20
C GLU A 79 -8.95 -13.44 -7.20
N MET A 80 -8.44 -12.34 -6.66
CA MET A 80 -9.17 -11.08 -6.61
C MET A 80 -9.45 -10.51 -8.01
N ILE A 81 -8.46 -10.47 -8.90
CA ILE A 81 -8.69 -9.98 -10.27
C ILE A 81 -9.58 -10.91 -11.07
N TYR A 82 -9.49 -12.23 -10.89
CA TYR A 82 -10.40 -13.19 -11.47
C TYR A 82 -11.85 -12.89 -11.10
N GLN A 83 -12.13 -12.70 -9.80
CA GLN A 83 -13.47 -12.37 -9.31
C GLN A 83 -13.99 -11.03 -9.84
N ILE A 84 -13.10 -10.06 -10.04
CA ILE A 84 -13.44 -8.75 -10.60
C ILE A 84 -13.75 -8.88 -12.10
N GLU A 85 -12.90 -9.54 -12.87
CA GLU A 85 -13.06 -9.68 -14.31
C GLU A 85 -14.27 -10.59 -14.66
N LEU A 86 -14.52 -11.63 -13.87
CA LEU A 86 -15.70 -12.49 -14.03
C LEU A 86 -17.02 -11.71 -13.92
N LYS A 87 -17.08 -10.68 -13.06
CA LYS A 87 -18.26 -9.85 -12.83
C LYS A 87 -18.30 -8.59 -13.71
N LYS A 88 -17.36 -8.45 -14.61
CA LYS A 88 -17.22 -7.31 -15.52
C LYS A 88 -18.47 -7.11 -16.38
N ARG A 89 -18.96 -5.88 -16.48
CA ARG A 89 -20.09 -5.46 -17.30
C ARG A 89 -19.69 -4.35 -18.28
N PRO A 90 -20.50 -4.01 -19.31
CA PRO A 90 -20.13 -3.12 -20.42
C PRO A 90 -19.65 -1.70 -20.06
N LEU A 91 -19.75 -1.25 -18.80
CA LEU A 91 -19.28 0.06 -18.34
C LEU A 91 -17.97 -0.05 -17.56
N GLU A 92 -16.94 -0.57 -18.15
CA GLU A 92 -15.67 -0.99 -17.56
C GLU A 92 -15.05 0.05 -16.60
N ILE A 93 -14.82 1.29 -17.02
CA ILE A 93 -14.15 2.30 -16.21
C ILE A 93 -14.92 2.61 -14.91
N ARG A 94 -16.24 2.71 -14.98
CA ARG A 94 -17.06 2.97 -13.78
C ARG A 94 -17.05 1.78 -12.83
N TYR A 95 -17.01 0.57 -13.38
CA TYR A 95 -16.93 -0.66 -12.61
C TYR A 95 -15.60 -0.73 -11.84
N TYR A 96 -14.47 -0.53 -12.50
CA TYR A 96 -13.16 -0.55 -11.87
C TYR A 96 -12.99 0.54 -10.81
N ARG A 97 -13.48 1.75 -11.05
CA ARG A 97 -13.51 2.82 -10.04
C ARG A 97 -14.34 2.47 -8.82
N LYS A 98 -15.44 1.72 -8.99
CA LYS A 98 -16.24 1.22 -7.88
C LYS A 98 -15.50 0.15 -7.07
N GLN A 99 -14.78 -0.76 -7.75
CA GLN A 99 -13.96 -1.75 -7.08
C GLN A 99 -12.83 -1.08 -6.27
N LEU A 100 -12.15 -0.09 -6.83
CA LEU A 100 -11.11 0.67 -6.13
C LEU A 100 -11.62 1.29 -4.82
N LYS A 101 -12.80 1.94 -4.85
CA LYS A 101 -13.42 2.49 -3.64
C LYS A 101 -13.84 1.44 -2.61
N ARG A 102 -14.13 0.23 -3.06
CA ARG A 102 -14.45 -0.89 -2.17
C ARG A 102 -13.21 -1.37 -1.44
N ILE A 103 -12.07 -1.42 -2.11
CA ILE A 103 -10.80 -1.78 -1.51
C ILE A 103 -10.42 -0.80 -0.40
N ASP A 104 -10.60 0.50 -0.59
CA ASP A 104 -10.36 1.51 0.45
C ASP A 104 -11.13 1.18 1.74
N LYS A 105 -12.36 0.68 1.60
CA LYS A 105 -13.17 0.26 2.76
C LYS A 105 -12.63 -1.04 3.38
N GLU A 106 -12.27 -2.01 2.57
CA GLU A 106 -11.70 -3.28 3.04
C GLU A 106 -10.34 -3.06 3.73
N PHE A 107 -9.53 -2.13 3.25
CA PHE A 107 -8.30 -1.71 3.94
C PHE A 107 -8.56 -1.13 5.33
N SER A 108 -9.65 -0.40 5.54
CA SER A 108 -9.99 0.13 6.87
C SER A 108 -10.30 -0.98 7.89
N GLU A 109 -10.81 -2.12 7.45
CA GLU A 109 -11.09 -3.26 8.33
C GLU A 109 -9.80 -4.00 8.75
N ILE A 110 -8.76 -3.97 7.92
CA ILE A 110 -7.45 -4.56 8.19
C ILE A 110 -6.40 -3.53 8.62
N GLU A 111 -6.81 -2.28 8.83
CA GLU A 111 -5.92 -1.16 9.16
C GLU A 111 -4.95 -1.46 10.32
N PRO A 112 -5.36 -2.10 11.45
CA PRO A 112 -4.43 -2.40 12.54
C PRO A 112 -3.26 -3.29 12.11
N TYR A 113 -3.50 -4.23 11.19
CA TYR A 113 -2.47 -5.13 10.66
C TYR A 113 -1.61 -4.45 9.61
N PHE A 114 -2.21 -3.55 8.83
CA PHE A 114 -1.52 -2.75 7.84
C PHE A 114 -0.52 -1.79 8.51
N ILE A 115 -0.95 -1.12 9.57
CA ILE A 115 -0.08 -0.27 10.39
C ILE A 115 1.04 -1.12 11.01
N TYR A 116 0.71 -2.29 11.58
CA TYR A 116 1.68 -3.20 12.16
C TYR A 116 2.74 -3.65 11.13
N TYR A 117 2.31 -4.03 9.94
CA TYR A 117 3.19 -4.42 8.85
C TYR A 117 4.10 -3.27 8.40
N ARG A 118 3.55 -2.08 8.17
CA ARG A 118 4.32 -0.90 7.71
C ARG A 118 5.25 -0.33 8.77
N SER A 119 4.90 -0.42 10.05
CA SER A 119 5.78 0.01 11.14
C SER A 119 6.96 -0.91 11.38
N ASN A 120 7.02 -2.04 10.65
CA ASN A 120 8.02 -3.09 10.86
C ASN A 120 8.13 -3.56 12.33
N SER A 121 7.01 -3.48 13.06
CA SER A 121 6.93 -3.90 14.46
C SER A 121 7.11 -5.42 14.60
N SER A 122 7.64 -5.85 15.72
CA SER A 122 7.78 -7.27 16.09
C SER A 122 7.00 -7.64 17.36
N GLU A 123 6.28 -6.69 17.98
CA GLU A 123 5.63 -6.89 19.28
C GLU A 123 4.56 -8.00 19.30
N LYS A 124 3.94 -8.27 18.16
CA LYS A 124 2.87 -9.27 18.04
C LYS A 124 3.23 -10.41 17.07
N ASP A 125 4.50 -10.53 16.68
CA ASP A 125 4.93 -11.54 15.72
C ASP A 125 4.59 -12.96 16.18
N ASP A 126 4.77 -13.26 17.45
CA ASP A 126 4.47 -14.54 18.04
C ASP A 126 2.95 -14.84 18.08
N GLN A 127 2.11 -13.83 18.08
CA GLN A 127 0.65 -13.98 18.00
C GLN A 127 0.18 -14.19 16.56
N TYR A 128 0.74 -13.43 15.60
CA TYR A 128 0.25 -13.40 14.22
C TYR A 128 0.85 -14.50 13.34
N PHE A 129 2.13 -14.80 13.50
CA PHE A 129 2.90 -15.63 12.56
C PHE A 129 3.25 -17.01 13.10
N ARG A 130 2.29 -17.66 13.75
CA ARG A 130 2.35 -19.09 14.08
C ARG A 130 1.58 -19.90 13.05
N LYS A 131 1.96 -21.18 12.87
CA LYS A 131 1.26 -22.13 12.00
C LYS A 131 -0.25 -22.21 12.32
N SER A 132 -0.62 -22.17 13.59
CA SER A 132 -1.99 -22.23 14.08
C SER A 132 -2.74 -20.89 14.04
N SER A 133 -2.07 -19.79 13.69
CA SER A 133 -2.71 -18.48 13.65
C SER A 133 -3.57 -18.34 12.40
N SER A 134 -4.82 -17.92 12.58
CA SER A 134 -5.70 -17.55 11.47
C SER A 134 -5.23 -16.26 10.73
N GLN A 135 -4.24 -15.58 11.27
CA GLN A 135 -3.73 -14.29 10.78
C GLN A 135 -2.40 -14.40 10.04
N ASN A 136 -1.83 -15.61 9.93
CA ASN A 136 -0.52 -15.83 9.31
C ASN A 136 -0.47 -15.47 7.81
N HIS A 137 -1.62 -15.26 7.16
CA HIS A 137 -1.74 -14.87 5.74
C HIS A 137 -1.85 -13.35 5.53
N ILE A 138 -1.96 -12.56 6.60
CA ILE A 138 -2.29 -11.13 6.51
C ILE A 138 -1.25 -10.32 5.73
N THR A 139 0.04 -10.64 5.88
CA THR A 139 1.10 -9.97 5.11
C THR A 139 0.92 -10.21 3.60
N ALA A 140 0.57 -11.43 3.20
CA ALA A 140 0.30 -11.75 1.80
C ALA A 140 -0.93 -10.99 1.29
N LEU A 141 -1.97 -10.86 2.10
CA LEU A 141 -3.19 -10.12 1.78
C LEU A 141 -2.90 -8.62 1.57
N VAL A 142 -2.11 -8.01 2.43
CA VAL A 142 -1.69 -6.60 2.26
C VAL A 142 -0.96 -6.41 0.94
N LYS A 143 0.05 -7.25 0.65
CA LYS A 143 0.81 -7.18 -0.60
C LYS A 143 -0.06 -7.43 -1.84
N ALA A 144 -0.98 -8.37 -1.78
CA ALA A 144 -1.91 -8.66 -2.87
C ALA A 144 -2.86 -7.47 -3.13
N ASN A 145 -3.34 -6.81 -2.08
CA ASN A 145 -4.17 -5.61 -2.20
C ASN A 145 -3.40 -4.43 -2.81
N GLU A 146 -2.12 -4.24 -2.48
CA GLU A 146 -1.27 -3.23 -3.12
C GLU A 146 -1.17 -3.49 -4.63
N MET A 147 -0.91 -4.74 -5.04
CA MET A 147 -0.90 -5.14 -6.46
C MET A 147 -2.27 -4.92 -7.13
N LEU A 148 -3.37 -5.22 -6.43
CA LEU A 148 -4.73 -5.02 -6.93
C LEU A 148 -5.05 -3.54 -7.15
N VAL A 149 -4.62 -2.65 -6.26
CA VAL A 149 -4.77 -1.20 -6.43
C VAL A 149 -4.08 -0.72 -7.71
N GLU A 150 -2.86 -1.19 -7.98
CA GLU A 150 -2.13 -0.86 -9.21
C GLU A 150 -2.88 -1.34 -10.46
N TYR A 151 -3.37 -2.59 -10.45
CA TYR A 151 -4.16 -3.16 -11.55
C TYR A 151 -5.43 -2.34 -11.82
N LEU A 152 -6.20 -2.03 -10.78
CA LEU A 152 -7.42 -1.26 -10.90
C LEU A 152 -7.18 0.20 -11.31
N ALA A 153 -6.10 0.79 -10.85
CA ALA A 153 -5.68 2.13 -11.27
C ALA A 153 -5.42 2.16 -12.78
N GLN A 154 -4.67 1.20 -13.31
CA GLN A 154 -4.42 1.09 -14.73
C GLN A 154 -5.73 0.88 -15.53
N LYS A 155 -6.59 -0.05 -15.13
CA LYS A 155 -7.87 -0.34 -15.80
C LYS A 155 -8.86 0.82 -15.73
N SER A 156 -8.78 1.67 -14.70
CA SER A 156 -9.65 2.84 -14.54
C SER A 156 -9.24 4.07 -15.35
N GLY A 157 -8.26 3.96 -16.23
CA GLY A 157 -7.81 5.00 -17.14
C GLY A 157 -6.44 5.59 -16.79
N GLY A 158 -5.57 4.79 -16.16
CA GLY A 158 -4.15 5.10 -15.98
C GLY A 158 -3.86 6.20 -14.96
N LYS A 159 -4.80 6.50 -14.08
CA LYS A 159 -4.47 7.35 -12.93
C LYS A 159 -3.77 6.51 -11.88
N THR A 160 -2.53 6.89 -11.58
CA THR A 160 -1.78 6.30 -10.47
C THR A 160 -2.51 6.50 -9.13
N ALA A 161 -2.16 5.73 -8.10
CA ALA A 161 -2.69 5.94 -6.75
C ALA A 161 -2.55 7.40 -6.33
N ASP A 162 -1.45 8.06 -6.68
CA ASP A 162 -1.22 9.50 -6.43
C ASP A 162 -2.20 10.40 -7.18
N GLU A 163 -2.58 10.06 -8.40
CA GLU A 163 -3.58 10.82 -9.17
C GLU A 163 -5.01 10.57 -8.66
N ILE A 164 -5.27 9.39 -8.10
CA ILE A 164 -6.56 9.07 -7.48
C ILE A 164 -6.70 9.82 -6.15
N ILE A 165 -5.66 9.88 -5.35
CA ILE A 165 -5.60 10.70 -4.12
C ILE A 165 -5.72 12.18 -4.49
N ALA A 166 -5.02 12.65 -5.51
CA ALA A 166 -5.09 14.03 -6.01
C ALA A 166 -6.45 14.36 -6.66
N SER A 167 -7.17 13.38 -7.22
CA SER A 167 -8.49 13.54 -7.82
C SER A 167 -9.66 13.26 -6.87
N SER A 168 -9.39 12.95 -5.60
CA SER A 168 -10.43 12.76 -4.59
C SER A 168 -11.05 14.10 -4.20
N PRO A 169 -12.26 14.48 -4.68
CA PRO A 169 -12.69 15.87 -4.76
C PRO A 169 -13.45 16.35 -3.52
N LYS A 170 -13.35 15.69 -2.39
CA LYS A 170 -14.18 16.05 -1.22
C LYS A 170 -13.59 17.13 -0.33
N VAL A 171 -12.30 17.40 -0.42
CA VAL A 171 -11.67 18.45 0.39
C VAL A 171 -10.90 19.39 -0.52
N LYS A 172 -11.40 20.62 -0.68
CA LYS A 172 -10.64 21.69 -1.32
C LYS A 172 -9.89 22.46 -0.25
N PHE A 173 -8.59 22.31 -0.23
CA PHE A 173 -7.75 23.13 0.61
C PHE A 173 -7.67 24.55 0.06
N LYS A 174 -7.97 25.55 0.91
CA LYS A 174 -7.84 26.97 0.57
C LYS A 174 -6.55 27.54 1.17
N LEU A 175 -5.45 26.79 1.02
CA LEU A 175 -4.15 27.20 1.54
C LEU A 175 -3.43 28.14 0.58
N LYS A 176 -2.73 29.11 1.13
CA LYS A 176 -1.81 29.97 0.40
C LYS A 176 -0.42 29.33 0.36
N GLN A 177 0.40 29.68 -0.64
CA GLN A 177 1.77 29.16 -0.77
C GLN A 177 2.59 29.32 0.54
N ASN A 178 2.45 30.46 1.24
CA ASN A 178 3.16 30.69 2.49
C ASN A 178 2.66 29.81 3.65
N GLU A 179 1.41 29.42 3.66
CA GLU A 179 0.82 28.50 4.65
C GLU A 179 1.33 27.07 4.44
N VAL A 180 1.43 26.63 3.18
CA VAL A 180 2.05 25.34 2.84
C VAL A 180 3.54 25.34 3.20
N MET A 181 4.25 26.44 2.93
CA MET A 181 5.64 26.59 3.35
C MET A 181 5.82 26.55 4.88
N GLU A 182 4.88 27.11 5.63
CA GLU A 182 4.89 27.10 7.09
C GLU A 182 4.73 25.68 7.62
N ILE A 183 3.80 24.89 7.03
CA ILE A 183 3.65 23.47 7.34
C ILE A 183 4.93 22.70 7.01
N ALA A 184 5.49 22.90 5.82
CA ALA A 184 6.72 22.21 5.38
C ALA A 184 7.88 22.45 6.35
N LYS A 185 8.08 23.69 6.77
CA LYS A 185 9.12 24.04 7.76
C LYS A 185 8.86 23.48 9.13
N GLY A 186 7.59 23.46 9.55
CA GLY A 186 7.20 22.83 10.80
C GLY A 186 7.52 21.34 10.80
N MET A 187 7.18 20.64 9.74
CA MET A 187 7.46 19.19 9.59
C MET A 187 8.97 18.90 9.53
N GLU A 188 9.74 19.70 8.79
CA GLU A 188 11.19 19.59 8.76
C GLU A 188 11.78 19.84 10.14
N GLY A 189 11.35 20.93 10.81
CA GLY A 189 11.91 21.34 12.09
C GLY A 189 11.67 20.39 13.26
N ILE A 190 10.56 19.65 13.24
CA ILE A 190 10.25 18.61 14.25
C ILE A 190 10.66 17.19 13.82
N GLY A 191 11.30 17.05 12.65
CA GLY A 191 11.85 15.78 12.18
C GLY A 191 10.81 14.75 11.73
N VAL A 192 9.57 15.15 11.42
CA VAL A 192 8.55 14.23 10.87
C VAL A 192 8.61 14.10 9.35
N ALA A 193 9.40 14.94 8.67
CA ALA A 193 9.70 14.84 7.27
C ALA A 193 11.21 14.98 7.06
N GLU A 194 11.80 14.02 6.35
CA GLU A 194 13.22 14.01 5.99
C GLU A 194 13.36 14.40 4.50
N GLY A 195 14.32 15.26 4.20
CA GLY A 195 14.62 15.71 2.83
C GLY A 195 14.88 17.20 2.72
N ALA A 196 15.20 17.67 1.52
CA ALA A 196 15.36 19.10 1.29
C ALA A 196 14.02 19.82 1.45
N ILE A 197 14.01 21.01 2.06
CA ILE A 197 12.78 21.82 2.26
C ILE A 197 12.01 22.05 0.94
N LYS A 198 12.73 22.06 -0.18
CA LYS A 198 12.13 22.16 -1.52
C LYS A 198 11.25 20.95 -1.80
N ASP A 199 11.76 19.74 -1.59
CA ASP A 199 11.06 18.51 -1.92
C ASP A 199 9.83 18.32 -1.01
N ILE A 200 9.96 18.64 0.28
CA ILE A 200 8.87 18.62 1.25
C ILE A 200 7.77 19.61 0.84
N ALA A 201 8.15 20.84 0.49
CA ALA A 201 7.21 21.88 0.11
C ALA A 201 6.49 21.57 -1.23
N GLU A 202 7.20 21.05 -2.22
CA GLU A 202 6.62 20.64 -3.51
C GLU A 202 5.68 19.44 -3.35
N TYR A 203 6.04 18.46 -2.49
CA TYR A 203 5.17 17.35 -2.16
C TYR A 203 3.87 17.81 -1.51
N LEU A 204 3.96 18.64 -0.46
CA LEU A 204 2.78 19.20 0.20
C LEU A 204 1.96 20.09 -0.73
N GLY A 205 2.63 20.86 -1.60
CA GLY A 205 1.97 21.67 -2.64
C GLY A 205 1.09 20.81 -3.54
N ARG A 206 1.60 19.66 -4.00
CA ARG A 206 0.82 18.69 -4.79
C ARG A 206 -0.35 18.12 -4.00
N CYS A 207 -0.14 17.74 -2.74
CA CYS A 207 -1.19 17.20 -1.88
C CYS A 207 -2.33 18.21 -1.65
N PHE A 208 -2.01 19.50 -1.50
CA PHE A 208 -3.00 20.54 -1.23
C PHE A 208 -3.50 21.27 -2.48
N GLY A 209 -3.02 20.90 -3.67
CA GLY A 209 -3.37 21.58 -4.92
C GLY A 209 -2.83 23.02 -5.01
N VAL A 210 -1.68 23.31 -4.39
CA VAL A 210 -1.03 24.63 -4.35
C VAL A 210 0.30 24.58 -5.10
N ASP A 211 0.39 25.30 -6.22
CA ASP A 211 1.65 25.45 -6.95
C ASP A 211 2.59 26.40 -6.20
N ILE A 212 3.70 25.88 -5.66
CA ILE A 212 4.66 26.66 -4.89
C ILE A 212 5.79 27.14 -5.80
N LYS A 213 5.74 28.42 -6.16
CA LYS A 213 6.80 29.07 -6.92
C LYS A 213 7.84 29.66 -5.97
N ASN A 214 9.13 29.57 -6.36
CA ASN A 214 10.26 30.14 -5.60
C ASN A 214 10.28 29.66 -4.12
N VAL A 215 10.44 28.34 -3.93
CA VAL A 215 10.43 27.71 -2.60
C VAL A 215 11.41 28.38 -1.63
N TYR A 216 12.65 28.63 -2.03
CA TYR A 216 13.66 29.23 -1.15
C TYR A 216 13.32 30.67 -0.74
N GLY A 217 12.83 31.48 -1.68
CA GLY A 217 12.34 32.83 -1.37
C GLY A 217 11.14 32.79 -0.42
N LYS A 218 10.20 31.87 -0.60
CA LYS A 218 9.07 31.67 0.31
C LYS A 218 9.52 31.19 1.69
N SER A 219 10.47 30.26 1.75
CA SER A 219 11.06 29.78 3.00
C SER A 219 11.70 30.94 3.77
N TYR A 220 12.49 31.79 3.11
CA TYR A 220 13.08 32.97 3.71
C TYR A 220 12.01 33.94 4.25
N VAL A 221 10.99 34.24 3.47
CA VAL A 221 9.88 35.13 3.87
C VAL A 221 9.15 34.58 5.09
N VAL A 222 8.86 33.30 5.14
CA VAL A 222 8.18 32.65 6.28
C VAL A 222 9.04 32.73 7.54
N SER A 223 10.36 32.49 7.44
CA SER A 223 11.27 32.53 8.59
C SER A 223 11.47 33.92 9.18
N ASN A 224 11.46 34.96 8.34
CA ASN A 224 11.83 36.33 8.73
C ASN A 224 10.63 37.24 9.00
N ARG A 225 9.40 36.75 8.93
CA ARG A 225 8.23 37.58 9.31
C ARG A 225 8.06 37.64 10.83
N LEU A 226 7.42 38.68 11.34
CA LEU A 226 7.17 38.91 12.76
C LEU A 226 6.48 37.74 13.47
N LYS A 227 5.66 36.97 12.76
CA LYS A 227 4.97 35.76 13.26
C LYS A 227 5.20 34.62 12.27
N PRO A 228 6.30 33.86 12.40
CA PRO A 228 6.64 32.76 11.48
C PRO A 228 5.60 31.64 11.44
N ALA A 229 4.97 31.35 12.57
CA ALA A 229 4.00 30.25 12.74
C ALA A 229 2.53 30.72 12.72
N ARG A 230 2.22 31.83 12.04
CA ARG A 230 0.88 32.46 12.08
C ARG A 230 -0.27 31.51 11.66
N PHE A 231 -0.04 30.66 10.70
CA PHE A 231 -1.06 29.72 10.23
C PHE A 231 -1.22 28.57 11.22
N LEU A 232 -0.12 27.99 11.70
CA LEU A 232 -0.13 26.92 12.68
C LEU A 232 -0.71 27.39 14.03
N GLU A 233 -0.38 28.60 14.46
CA GLU A 233 -0.99 29.20 15.67
C GLU A 233 -2.51 29.31 15.53
N ARG A 234 -3.03 29.75 14.39
CA ARG A 234 -4.49 29.77 14.14
C ARG A 234 -5.14 28.40 14.23
N MET A 235 -4.46 27.35 13.72
CA MET A 235 -4.94 25.99 13.83
C MET A 235 -4.99 25.53 15.29
N VAL A 236 -3.94 25.79 16.05
CA VAL A 236 -3.87 25.46 17.49
C VAL A 236 -4.96 26.21 18.28
N ASP A 237 -5.15 27.51 18.00
CA ASP A 237 -6.17 28.32 18.66
C ASP A 237 -7.59 27.82 18.38
N PHE A 238 -7.84 27.36 17.14
CA PHE A 238 -9.12 26.76 16.78
C PHE A 238 -9.36 25.44 17.53
N LEU A 239 -8.36 24.58 17.58
CA LEU A 239 -8.46 23.29 18.29
C LEU A 239 -8.71 23.49 19.79
N LYS A 240 -8.02 24.44 20.43
CA LYS A 240 -8.23 24.78 21.86
C LYS A 240 -9.65 25.31 22.17
N LYS A 241 -10.30 25.94 21.19
CA LYS A 241 -11.68 26.46 21.37
C LYS A 241 -12.74 25.41 21.06
N SER A 242 -12.35 24.30 20.42
CA SER A 242 -13.27 23.22 20.00
C SER A 242 -13.33 22.06 20.99
N VAL A 243 -12.51 22.11 22.04
CA VAL A 243 -12.48 21.21 23.19
C VAL A 243 -13.10 21.93 24.39
#